data_ac04247bca50303b6ed05ec56a390ba8
#
_entry.id   ac04247bca50303b6ed05ec56a390ba8
#
_cell.length_a   1.000
_cell.length_b   1.000
_cell.length_c   1.000
_cell.angle_alpha   90.00
_cell.angle_beta   90.00
_cell.angle_gamma   90.00
#
_symmetry.space_group_name_H-M   'P 1'
#
loop_
_entity.id
_entity.type
_entity.pdbx_description
1 polymer ?
#
loop_
_entity_poly.entity_id
_entity_poly.type
_entity_poly.pdbx_seq_one_letter_code
_entity_poly.pdbx_strand_id
1 'polypeptide(L)'
;RFVNFLRSLPQDAHALYLLGDIWDFWYEYRDVVPKGYVRVFAALQELIDRGVKVYFFQGNHDVWTYSYFEELGMIRLVQPALVEIGGKKFCLGHGDGLGPVPRGYLFLRSVFHSRFLQILFSMLHPWIAFRFGNNWSKNNRLAHDKEYAFGGPEEPLYKFAVKYSSEKEVDYFIFGHYHDDVRLTLPSGA
;
A
#
# COMPACT_ATOMS: atom_id res chain seq x y z
N ARG A 1 13.99 -10.16 -6.60
CA ARG A 1 13.37 -9.45 -7.73
C ARG A 1 13.17 -7.96 -7.39
N PHE A 2 12.49 -7.60 -6.30
CA PHE A 2 12.17 -6.21 -5.96
C PHE A 2 13.43 -5.34 -5.78
N VAL A 3 14.45 -5.80 -5.06
CA VAL A 3 15.75 -5.09 -4.92
C VAL A 3 16.39 -4.78 -6.29
N ASN A 4 16.35 -5.74 -7.22
CA ASN A 4 16.90 -5.52 -8.55
C ASN A 4 16.10 -4.47 -9.33
N PHE A 5 14.77 -4.46 -9.19
CA PHE A 5 13.91 -3.42 -9.74
C PHE A 5 14.29 -2.04 -9.17
N LEU A 6 14.38 -1.89 -7.84
CA LEU A 6 14.77 -0.61 -7.22
C LEU A 6 16.11 -0.09 -7.75
N ARG A 7 17.10 -0.99 -7.90
CA ARG A 7 18.43 -0.62 -8.42
C ARG A 7 18.46 -0.39 -9.93
N SER A 8 17.46 -0.87 -10.68
CA SER A 8 17.35 -0.63 -12.12
C SER A 8 16.63 0.67 -12.47
N LEU A 9 16.12 1.40 -11.50
CA LEU A 9 15.46 2.68 -11.74
C LEU A 9 16.43 3.68 -12.37
N PRO A 10 15.95 4.51 -13.35
CA PRO A 10 16.76 5.49 -14.04
C PRO A 10 17.51 6.42 -13.08
N GLN A 11 18.67 6.91 -13.49
CA GLN A 11 19.48 7.82 -12.66
C GLN A 11 18.80 9.17 -12.45
N ASP A 12 17.93 9.57 -13.35
CA ASP A 12 17.12 10.78 -13.33
C ASP A 12 15.72 10.59 -12.73
N ALA A 13 15.46 9.44 -12.09
CA ALA A 13 14.21 9.22 -11.39
C ALA A 13 14.03 10.26 -10.27
N HIS A 14 12.90 10.98 -10.27
CA HIS A 14 12.59 12.03 -9.27
C HIS A 14 11.80 11.50 -8.09
N ALA A 15 10.94 10.52 -8.31
CA ALA A 15 10.06 9.97 -7.29
C ALA A 15 9.76 8.48 -7.51
N LEU A 16 9.54 7.77 -6.40
CA LEU A 16 9.03 6.40 -6.35
C LEU A 16 7.79 6.38 -5.46
N TYR A 17 6.70 5.82 -5.96
CA TYR A 17 5.46 5.65 -5.21
C TYR A 17 5.24 4.16 -4.92
N LEU A 18 5.29 3.78 -3.64
CA LEU A 18 5.00 2.45 -3.15
C LEU A 18 3.53 2.40 -2.72
N LEU A 19 2.71 1.63 -3.43
CA LEU A 19 1.25 1.66 -3.27
C LEU A 19 0.72 0.72 -2.17
N GLY A 20 1.50 0.46 -1.13
CA GLY A 20 1.13 -0.41 -0.01
C GLY A 20 1.40 -1.89 -0.29
N ASP A 21 1.22 -2.72 0.73
CA ASP A 21 1.49 -4.17 0.71
C ASP A 21 2.89 -4.53 0.20
N ILE A 22 3.88 -3.67 0.52
CA ILE A 22 5.28 -3.91 0.17
C ILE A 22 5.85 -5.05 1.01
N TRP A 23 5.29 -5.25 2.18
CA TRP A 23 5.66 -6.26 3.14
C TRP A 23 4.52 -7.27 3.29
N ASP A 24 4.84 -8.54 3.31
CA ASP A 24 3.84 -9.61 3.54
C ASP A 24 3.09 -9.46 4.86
N PHE A 25 3.79 -9.00 5.87
CA PHE A 25 3.26 -8.58 7.16
C PHE A 25 4.24 -7.62 7.82
N TRP A 26 3.74 -6.47 8.28
CA TRP A 26 4.53 -5.49 9.01
C TRP A 26 3.86 -5.12 10.32
N TYR A 27 4.59 -5.22 11.40
CA TYR A 27 4.24 -4.64 12.69
C TYR A 27 5.47 -3.98 13.28
N GLU A 28 5.37 -2.69 13.52
CA GLU A 28 6.43 -1.88 14.11
C GLU A 28 6.24 -1.82 15.62
N TYR A 29 7.14 -2.46 16.38
CA TYR A 29 7.27 -2.24 17.80
C TYR A 29 8.09 -0.97 18.03
N ARG A 30 8.11 -0.51 19.28
CA ARG A 30 8.89 0.68 19.65
C ARG A 30 10.37 0.58 19.25
N ASP A 31 11.00 -0.54 19.52
CA ASP A 31 12.44 -0.74 19.33
C ASP A 31 12.74 -1.99 18.48
N VAL A 32 11.74 -2.60 17.83
CA VAL A 32 11.88 -3.83 17.03
C VAL A 32 11.04 -3.78 15.79
N VAL A 33 11.66 -4.07 14.64
CA VAL A 33 10.99 -4.22 13.33
C VAL A 33 11.22 -5.63 12.77
N PRO A 34 10.38 -6.09 11.81
CA PRO A 34 10.57 -7.38 11.17
C PRO A 34 11.93 -7.49 10.50
N LYS A 35 12.63 -8.60 10.78
CA LYS A 35 13.91 -8.91 10.13
C LYS A 35 13.73 -9.45 8.71
N GLY A 36 14.79 -9.39 7.91
CA GLY A 36 14.85 -10.03 6.57
C GLY A 36 14.76 -9.03 5.41
N TYR A 37 14.46 -7.77 5.69
CA TYR A 37 14.25 -6.74 4.67
C TYR A 37 15.45 -5.80 4.46
N VAL A 38 16.60 -6.07 5.09
CA VAL A 38 17.80 -5.21 5.05
C VAL A 38 18.21 -4.81 3.64
N ARG A 39 18.17 -5.75 2.68
CA ARG A 39 18.52 -5.45 1.27
C ARG A 39 17.53 -4.52 0.59
N VAL A 40 16.25 -4.58 0.97
CA VAL A 40 15.21 -3.70 0.43
C VAL A 40 15.42 -2.30 0.98
N PHE A 41 15.60 -2.17 2.31
CA PHE A 41 15.90 -0.88 2.93
C PHE A 41 17.18 -0.25 2.42
N ALA A 42 18.24 -1.03 2.23
CA ALA A 42 19.47 -0.53 1.63
C ALA A 42 19.23 0.04 0.22
N ALA A 43 18.46 -0.67 -0.63
CA ALA A 43 18.15 -0.18 -1.97
C ALA A 43 17.23 1.06 -1.96
N LEU A 44 16.30 1.16 -1.01
CA LEU A 44 15.47 2.37 -0.83
C LEU A 44 16.33 3.54 -0.34
N GLN A 45 17.27 3.29 0.59
CA GLN A 45 18.19 4.33 1.06
C GLN A 45 19.12 4.81 -0.06
N GLU A 46 19.65 3.90 -0.90
CA GLU A 46 20.42 4.26 -2.09
C GLU A 46 19.65 5.22 -3.02
N LEU A 47 18.30 5.05 -3.15
CA LEU A 47 17.46 5.97 -3.93
C LEU A 47 17.30 7.32 -3.23
N ILE A 48 17.03 7.32 -1.92
CA ILE A 48 16.86 8.54 -1.13
C ILE A 48 18.15 9.36 -1.14
N ASP A 49 19.31 8.72 -0.98
CA ASP A 49 20.63 9.37 -1.02
C ASP A 49 20.95 9.98 -2.40
N ARG A 50 20.35 9.43 -3.47
CA ARG A 50 20.38 10.01 -4.83
C ARG A 50 19.41 11.18 -5.02
N GLY A 51 18.60 11.52 -4.02
CA GLY A 51 17.59 12.58 -4.08
C GLY A 51 16.22 12.13 -4.62
N VAL A 52 16.00 10.84 -4.81
CA VAL A 52 14.67 10.31 -5.19
C VAL A 52 13.73 10.42 -4.01
N LYS A 53 12.59 11.08 -4.19
CA LYS A 53 11.54 11.11 -3.17
C LYS A 53 10.80 9.76 -3.14
N VAL A 54 10.91 9.04 -2.04
CA VAL A 54 10.23 7.74 -1.87
C VAL A 54 8.95 7.98 -1.07
N TYR A 55 7.82 7.85 -1.74
CA TYR A 55 6.49 7.93 -1.14
C TYR A 55 5.95 6.54 -0.86
N PHE A 56 5.21 6.38 0.23
CA PHE A 56 4.54 5.11 0.51
C PHE A 56 3.12 5.29 1.03
N PHE A 57 2.26 4.35 0.69
CA PHE A 57 0.93 4.15 1.25
C PHE A 57 0.97 2.94 2.17
N GLN A 58 0.17 2.96 3.22
CA GLN A 58 -0.12 1.76 3.99
C GLN A 58 -1.10 0.88 3.20
N GLY A 59 -0.81 -0.40 3.08
CA GLY A 59 -1.75 -1.42 2.61
C GLY A 59 -2.35 -2.18 3.81
N ASN A 60 -3.16 -3.18 3.52
CA ASN A 60 -3.79 -3.99 4.57
C ASN A 60 -2.83 -5.00 5.23
N HIS A 61 -1.72 -5.34 4.59
CA HIS A 61 -0.67 -6.21 5.15
C HIS A 61 0.39 -5.44 5.95
N ASP A 62 0.57 -4.17 5.66
CA ASP A 62 1.57 -3.31 6.29
C ASP A 62 0.95 -2.05 6.93
N VAL A 63 -0.28 -2.18 7.42
CA VAL A 63 -1.04 -1.10 8.08
C VAL A 63 -0.40 -0.62 9.39
N TRP A 64 0.40 -1.46 10.05
CA TRP A 64 0.99 -1.15 11.35
C TRP A 64 2.40 -0.60 11.23
N THR A 65 2.56 0.39 10.36
CA THR A 65 3.74 1.25 10.25
C THR A 65 3.50 2.52 11.05
N TYR A 66 4.45 2.92 11.88
CA TYR A 66 4.32 4.12 12.72
C TYR A 66 5.27 5.23 12.29
N SER A 67 6.55 5.16 12.62
CA SER A 67 7.52 6.21 12.28
C SER A 67 8.76 5.69 11.55
N TYR A 68 9.03 4.40 11.58
CA TYR A 68 10.27 3.82 11.10
C TYR A 68 10.57 4.15 9.62
N PHE A 69 9.57 4.16 8.76
CA PHE A 69 9.78 4.48 7.34
C PHE A 69 10.06 5.96 7.13
N GLU A 70 9.39 6.82 7.90
CA GLU A 70 9.65 8.26 7.87
C GLU A 70 11.05 8.59 8.45
N GLU A 71 11.50 7.86 9.46
CA GLU A 71 12.86 7.96 10.02
C GLU A 71 13.93 7.58 8.98
N LEU A 72 13.61 6.67 8.07
CA LEU A 72 14.45 6.32 6.92
C LEU A 72 14.41 7.36 5.77
N GLY A 73 13.59 8.41 5.89
CA GLY A 73 13.46 9.46 4.87
C GLY A 73 12.36 9.22 3.85
N MET A 74 11.50 8.21 4.05
CA MET A 74 10.31 7.99 3.21
C MET A 74 9.17 8.94 3.61
N ILE A 75 8.28 9.22 2.68
CA ILE A 75 7.16 10.15 2.86
C ILE A 75 5.85 9.37 2.82
N ARG A 76 5.11 9.38 3.93
CA ARG A 76 3.80 8.74 3.99
C ARG A 76 2.75 9.56 3.24
N LEU A 77 1.96 8.86 2.42
CA LEU A 77 0.75 9.41 1.82
C LEU A 77 -0.49 8.70 2.36
N VAL A 78 -1.57 9.45 2.46
CA VAL A 78 -2.89 8.91 2.85
C VAL A 78 -3.75 8.80 1.60
N GLN A 79 -4.36 7.63 1.39
CA GLN A 79 -5.22 7.38 0.25
C GLN A 79 -6.62 8.00 0.43
N PRO A 80 -7.29 8.46 -0.64
CA PRO A 80 -6.70 8.68 -1.96
C PRO A 80 -5.85 9.94 -2.00
N ALA A 81 -4.65 9.88 -2.58
CA ALA A 81 -3.79 11.04 -2.76
C ALA A 81 -3.86 11.54 -4.21
N LEU A 82 -4.18 12.81 -4.39
CA LEU A 82 -4.12 13.47 -5.68
C LEU A 82 -2.75 14.14 -5.83
N VAL A 83 -1.97 13.71 -6.81
CA VAL A 83 -0.63 14.24 -7.08
C VAL A 83 -0.55 14.69 -8.55
N GLU A 84 0.26 15.72 -8.79
CA GLU A 84 0.54 16.20 -10.13
C GLU A 84 1.94 15.75 -10.57
N ILE A 85 2.03 15.08 -11.71
CA ILE A 85 3.28 14.58 -12.28
C ILE A 85 3.29 14.94 -13.77
N GLY A 86 4.25 15.76 -14.19
CA GLY A 86 4.37 16.18 -15.59
C GLY A 86 3.14 16.90 -16.14
N GLY A 87 2.45 17.68 -15.32
CA GLY A 87 1.22 18.41 -15.70
C GLY A 87 -0.03 17.54 -15.79
N LYS A 88 0.03 16.29 -15.32
CA LYS A 88 -1.09 15.34 -15.26
C LYS A 88 -1.47 15.05 -13.80
N LYS A 89 -2.74 14.89 -13.54
CA LYS A 89 -3.30 14.62 -12.21
C LYS A 89 -3.50 13.11 -12.01
N PHE A 90 -2.80 12.56 -11.03
CA PHE A 90 -2.87 11.15 -10.65
C PHE A 90 -3.57 10.99 -9.30
N CYS A 91 -4.56 10.13 -9.25
CA CYS A 91 -5.16 9.68 -8.00
C CYS A 91 -4.52 8.35 -7.61
N LEU A 92 -3.73 8.37 -6.55
CA LEU A 92 -2.92 7.23 -6.08
C LEU A 92 -3.45 6.69 -4.76
N GLY A 93 -3.30 5.39 -4.56
CA GLY A 93 -3.61 4.75 -3.28
C GLY A 93 -3.33 3.25 -3.29
N HIS A 94 -3.43 2.63 -2.12
CA HIS A 94 -3.42 1.17 -2.05
C HIS A 94 -4.72 0.60 -2.64
N GLY A 95 -5.87 1.14 -2.24
CA GLY A 95 -7.17 0.74 -2.77
C GLY A 95 -8.07 0.06 -1.74
N ASP A 96 -7.53 -0.48 -0.66
CA ASP A 96 -8.30 -1.12 0.40
C ASP A 96 -9.31 -0.14 1.03
N GLY A 97 -10.57 -0.55 1.11
CA GLY A 97 -11.62 0.26 1.72
C GLY A 97 -12.06 1.49 0.91
N LEU A 98 -11.57 1.68 -0.32
CA LEU A 98 -12.10 2.67 -1.23
C LEU A 98 -13.34 2.13 -1.95
N GLY A 99 -14.37 2.98 -2.11
CA GLY A 99 -15.65 2.61 -2.73
C GLY A 99 -16.59 1.84 -1.80
N PRO A 100 -17.65 1.22 -2.36
CA PRO A 100 -18.65 0.49 -1.60
C PRO A 100 -18.14 -0.91 -1.23
N VAL A 101 -17.60 -1.04 -0.03
CA VAL A 101 -17.12 -2.32 0.52
C VAL A 101 -18.09 -2.92 1.54
N PRO A 102 -18.11 -4.27 1.74
CA PRO A 102 -18.99 -4.92 2.69
C PRO A 102 -18.80 -4.42 4.13
N ARG A 103 -19.87 -4.34 4.91
CA ARG A 103 -19.83 -3.89 6.32
C ARG A 103 -18.89 -4.73 7.19
N GLY A 104 -18.82 -6.04 6.93
CA GLY A 104 -17.89 -6.94 7.64
C GLY A 104 -16.43 -6.59 7.39
N TYR A 105 -16.09 -6.20 6.17
CA TYR A 105 -14.77 -5.72 5.84
C TYR A 105 -14.44 -4.39 6.57
N LEU A 106 -15.38 -3.44 6.58
CA LEU A 106 -15.20 -2.17 7.30
C LEU A 106 -14.99 -2.39 8.80
N PHE A 107 -15.75 -3.34 9.40
CA PHE A 107 -15.55 -3.71 10.79
C PHE A 107 -14.15 -4.28 11.02
N LEU A 108 -13.74 -5.26 10.22
CA LEU A 108 -12.39 -5.85 10.33
C LEU A 108 -11.30 -4.79 10.15
N ARG A 109 -11.44 -3.92 9.15
CA ARG A 109 -10.55 -2.79 8.92
C ARG A 109 -10.49 -1.87 10.14
N SER A 110 -11.62 -1.54 10.77
CA SER A 110 -11.67 -0.71 11.98
C SER A 110 -10.94 -1.37 13.16
N VAL A 111 -11.02 -2.68 13.30
CA VAL A 111 -10.25 -3.45 14.30
C VAL A 111 -8.74 -3.29 14.08
N PHE A 112 -8.25 -3.47 12.85
CA PHE A 112 -6.84 -3.31 12.53
C PHE A 112 -6.33 -1.87 12.67
N HIS A 113 -7.17 -0.87 12.42
CA HIS A 113 -6.84 0.54 12.60
C HIS A 113 -7.06 1.04 14.04
N SER A 114 -7.65 0.24 14.92
CA SER A 114 -7.87 0.62 16.32
C SER A 114 -6.55 0.74 17.08
N ARG A 115 -6.20 1.96 17.48
CA ARG A 115 -4.97 2.22 18.24
C ARG A 115 -4.92 1.43 19.56
N PHE A 116 -6.05 1.28 20.23
CA PHE A 116 -6.15 0.50 21.45
C PHE A 116 -5.79 -0.98 21.21
N LEU A 117 -6.35 -1.59 20.16
CA LEU A 117 -6.06 -2.99 19.83
C LEU A 117 -4.61 -3.18 19.34
N GLN A 118 -4.05 -2.19 18.66
CA GLN A 118 -2.63 -2.17 18.29
C GLN A 118 -1.73 -2.17 19.53
N ILE A 119 -2.07 -1.36 20.56
CA ILE A 119 -1.33 -1.33 21.83
C ILE A 119 -1.43 -2.70 22.54
N LEU A 120 -2.62 -3.29 22.61
CA LEU A 120 -2.78 -4.63 23.17
C LEU A 120 -1.95 -5.67 22.41
N PHE A 121 -1.94 -5.61 21.07
CA PHE A 121 -1.12 -6.49 20.24
C PHE A 121 0.38 -6.28 20.50
N SER A 122 0.82 -5.05 20.76
CA SER A 122 2.22 -4.76 21.11
C SER A 122 2.71 -5.39 22.41
N MET A 123 1.78 -5.80 23.27
CA MET A 123 2.13 -6.53 24.52
C MET A 123 2.51 -7.99 24.25
N LEU A 124 2.21 -8.53 23.07
CA LEU A 124 2.64 -9.85 22.67
C LEU A 124 4.15 -9.84 22.39
N HIS A 125 4.82 -10.93 22.80
CA HIS A 125 6.23 -11.09 22.44
C HIS A 125 6.40 -11.07 20.91
N PRO A 126 7.37 -10.32 20.34
CA PRO A 126 7.51 -10.16 18.88
C PRO A 126 7.52 -11.46 18.09
N TRP A 127 8.15 -12.53 18.63
CA TRP A 127 8.15 -13.84 18.00
C TRP A 127 6.74 -14.42 17.79
N ILE A 128 5.83 -14.27 18.77
CA ILE A 128 4.44 -14.74 18.68
C ILE A 128 3.68 -13.90 17.66
N ALA A 129 3.80 -12.57 17.75
CA ALA A 129 3.12 -11.64 16.87
C ALA A 129 3.53 -11.82 15.40
N PHE A 130 4.83 -11.92 15.11
CA PHE A 130 5.31 -12.15 13.75
C PHE A 130 4.92 -13.52 13.20
N ARG A 131 4.95 -14.57 14.04
CA ARG A 131 4.47 -15.90 13.63
C ARG A 131 2.98 -15.88 13.29
N PHE A 132 2.17 -15.24 14.12
CA PHE A 132 0.74 -15.07 13.86
C PHE A 132 0.51 -14.26 12.56
N GLY A 133 1.10 -13.09 12.43
CA GLY A 133 0.90 -12.21 11.29
C GLY A 133 1.39 -12.83 9.97
N ASN A 134 2.54 -13.47 9.96
CA ASN A 134 3.05 -14.17 8.77
C ASN A 134 2.14 -15.35 8.35
N ASN A 135 1.61 -16.11 9.32
CA ASN A 135 0.67 -17.18 9.01
C ASN A 135 -0.66 -16.64 8.47
N TRP A 136 -1.15 -15.54 9.07
CA TRP A 136 -2.36 -14.85 8.60
C TRP A 136 -2.19 -14.36 7.16
N SER A 137 -1.11 -13.63 6.88
CA SER A 137 -0.79 -13.11 5.55
C SER A 137 -0.65 -14.24 4.52
N LYS A 138 0.07 -15.32 4.87
CA LYS A 138 0.21 -16.49 4.00
C LYS A 138 -1.14 -17.13 3.67
N ASN A 139 -2.01 -17.31 4.67
CA ASN A 139 -3.33 -17.91 4.46
C ASN A 139 -4.22 -17.02 3.60
N ASN A 140 -4.19 -15.70 3.80
CA ASN A 140 -4.91 -14.75 2.97
C ASN A 140 -4.43 -14.81 1.51
N ARG A 141 -3.11 -14.83 1.28
CA ARG A 141 -2.55 -14.97 -0.06
C ARG A 141 -3.02 -16.27 -0.73
N LEU A 142 -2.92 -17.42 -0.06
CA LEU A 142 -3.39 -18.69 -0.60
C LEU A 142 -4.91 -18.71 -0.87
N ALA A 143 -5.69 -17.91 -0.16
CA ALA A 143 -7.12 -17.76 -0.42
C ALA A 143 -7.41 -16.85 -1.63
N HIS A 144 -6.56 -15.84 -1.86
CA HIS A 144 -6.67 -14.89 -2.98
C HIS A 144 -5.94 -15.34 -4.25
N ASP A 145 -4.92 -16.23 -4.17
CA ASP A 145 -4.22 -16.82 -5.32
C ASP A 145 -5.13 -17.71 -6.19
N LYS A 146 -6.37 -17.96 -5.76
CA LYS A 146 -7.42 -18.50 -6.64
C LYS A 146 -7.92 -17.35 -7.51
N GLU A 147 -7.26 -17.18 -8.65
CA GLU A 147 -7.66 -16.38 -9.81
C GLU A 147 -8.67 -15.26 -9.51
N TYR A 148 -8.17 -14.15 -8.89
CA TYR A 148 -8.97 -12.93 -8.91
C TYR A 148 -9.09 -12.51 -10.39
N ALA A 149 -10.31 -12.49 -10.89
CA ALA A 149 -10.62 -11.92 -12.18
C ALA A 149 -11.36 -10.59 -11.96
N PHE A 150 -10.92 -9.53 -12.59
CA PHE A 150 -11.58 -8.23 -12.49
C PHE A 150 -13.07 -8.34 -12.84
N GLY A 151 -13.94 -8.01 -11.89
CA GLY A 151 -15.40 -8.10 -11.99
C GLY A 151 -16.06 -6.96 -12.78
N GLY A 152 -15.27 -6.10 -13.42
CA GLY A 152 -15.78 -5.01 -14.25
C GLY A 152 -16.34 -3.83 -13.44
N PRO A 153 -17.41 -3.16 -13.95
CA PRO A 153 -17.98 -1.95 -13.32
C PRO A 153 -18.54 -2.14 -11.92
N GLU A 154 -18.76 -3.39 -11.49
CA GLU A 154 -19.26 -3.68 -10.15
C GLU A 154 -18.20 -3.60 -9.05
N GLU A 155 -16.91 -3.57 -9.43
CA GLU A 155 -15.81 -3.49 -8.49
C GLU A 155 -15.82 -2.20 -7.65
N PRO A 156 -15.55 -2.31 -6.34
CA PRO A 156 -15.50 -1.16 -5.46
C PRO A 156 -14.56 -0.04 -5.92
N LEU A 157 -13.36 -0.40 -6.40
CA LEU A 157 -12.38 0.59 -6.88
C LEU A 157 -12.83 1.26 -8.19
N TYR A 158 -13.48 0.52 -9.08
CA TYR A 158 -14.06 1.10 -10.29
C TYR A 158 -15.15 2.14 -9.92
N LYS A 159 -16.08 1.75 -9.06
CA LYS A 159 -17.15 2.64 -8.57
C LYS A 159 -16.59 3.88 -7.86
N PHE A 160 -15.53 3.69 -7.07
CA PHE A 160 -14.82 4.79 -6.44
C PHE A 160 -14.23 5.74 -7.49
N ALA A 161 -13.50 5.22 -8.47
CA ALA A 161 -12.84 6.03 -9.50
C ALA A 161 -13.85 6.82 -10.34
N VAL A 162 -14.96 6.19 -10.76
CA VAL A 162 -16.06 6.86 -11.48
C VAL A 162 -16.67 7.99 -10.65
N LYS A 163 -16.97 7.74 -9.37
CA LYS A 163 -17.51 8.77 -8.49
C LYS A 163 -16.49 9.89 -8.27
N TYR A 164 -15.26 9.57 -7.98
CA TYR A 164 -14.21 10.55 -7.69
C TYR A 164 -13.91 11.44 -8.90
N SER A 165 -13.91 10.87 -10.14
CA SER A 165 -13.73 11.63 -11.38
C SER A 165 -14.90 12.55 -11.73
N SER A 166 -16.09 12.34 -11.15
CA SER A 166 -17.21 13.29 -11.29
C SER A 166 -17.09 14.50 -10.35
N GLU A 167 -16.32 14.38 -9.30
CA GLU A 167 -16.13 15.42 -8.27
C GLU A 167 -14.80 16.18 -8.44
N LYS A 168 -13.79 15.54 -9.01
CA LYS A 168 -12.44 16.07 -9.19
C LYS A 168 -11.86 15.71 -10.55
N GLU A 169 -11.12 16.64 -11.12
CA GLU A 169 -10.37 16.42 -12.35
C GLU A 169 -9.19 15.48 -12.07
N VAL A 170 -9.17 14.33 -12.73
CA VAL A 170 -8.13 13.31 -12.62
C VAL A 170 -7.85 12.75 -14.01
N ASP A 171 -6.57 12.66 -14.39
CA ASP A 171 -6.17 12.04 -15.65
C ASP A 171 -5.94 10.54 -15.50
N TYR A 172 -5.45 10.08 -14.33
CA TYR A 172 -5.11 8.67 -14.09
C TYR A 172 -5.44 8.24 -12.67
N PHE A 173 -5.96 7.03 -12.54
CA PHE A 173 -6.13 6.33 -11.26
C PHE A 173 -5.17 5.15 -11.22
N ILE A 174 -4.34 5.04 -10.15
CA ILE A 174 -3.42 3.92 -9.96
C ILE A 174 -3.58 3.37 -8.55
N PHE A 175 -4.02 2.13 -8.46
CA PHE A 175 -4.25 1.43 -7.20
C PHE A 175 -3.52 0.09 -7.19
N GLY A 176 -3.18 -0.41 -6.01
CA GLY A 176 -2.73 -1.77 -5.75
C GLY A 176 -3.88 -2.70 -5.37
N HIS A 177 -3.67 -3.52 -4.33
CA HIS A 177 -4.64 -4.35 -3.62
C HIS A 177 -5.14 -5.59 -4.36
N TYR A 178 -5.55 -5.49 -5.61
CA TYR A 178 -6.16 -6.61 -6.34
C TYR A 178 -5.16 -7.59 -6.96
N HIS A 179 -3.88 -7.25 -6.99
CA HIS A 179 -2.81 -8.07 -7.59
C HIS A 179 -3.06 -8.47 -9.06
N ASP A 180 -3.78 -7.63 -9.79
CA ASP A 180 -4.10 -7.85 -11.20
C ASP A 180 -3.69 -6.63 -12.05
N ASP A 181 -3.23 -6.84 -13.28
CA ASP A 181 -2.88 -5.77 -14.24
C ASP A 181 -4.11 -5.40 -15.08
N VAL A 182 -4.99 -4.61 -14.48
CA VAL A 182 -6.21 -4.10 -15.13
C VAL A 182 -5.98 -2.70 -15.65
N ARG A 183 -6.20 -2.50 -16.96
CA ARG A 183 -6.13 -1.19 -17.61
C ARG A 183 -7.43 -0.91 -18.33
N LEU A 184 -8.08 0.18 -17.99
CA LEU A 184 -9.35 0.57 -18.60
C LEU A 184 -9.49 2.09 -18.62
N THR A 185 -10.33 2.58 -19.48
CA THR A 185 -10.68 4.00 -19.55
C THR A 185 -12.04 4.20 -18.89
N LEU A 186 -12.12 5.15 -17.98
CA LEU A 186 -13.36 5.51 -17.31
C LEU A 186 -14.28 6.32 -18.25
N PRO A 187 -15.58 6.41 -17.95
CA PRO A 187 -16.52 7.27 -18.72
C PRO A 187 -16.11 8.75 -18.77
N SER A 188 -15.31 9.22 -17.80
CA SER A 188 -14.73 10.57 -17.76
C SER A 188 -13.56 10.78 -18.73
N GLY A 189 -13.01 9.71 -19.31
CA GLY A 189 -11.81 9.74 -20.14
C GLY A 189 -10.50 9.53 -19.36
N ALA A 190 -10.56 9.37 -18.03
CA ALA A 190 -9.40 9.08 -17.17
C ALA A 190 -8.95 7.62 -17.27
#